data_4c03573fa0ed9aece9ff6e1a047f1cde
#
_entry.id   4c03573fa0ed9aece9ff6e1a047f1cde
#
_cell.length_a   1.000
_cell.length_b   1.000
_cell.length_c   1.000
_cell.angle_alpha   90.00
_cell.angle_beta   90.00
_cell.angle_gamma   90.00
#
_symmetry.space_group_name_H-M   'P 1'
#
loop_
_entity.id
_entity.type
_entity.pdbx_description
1 polymer ?
#
loop_
_entity_poly.entity_id
_entity_poly.type
_entity_poly.pdbx_seq_one_letter_code
_entity_poly.pdbx_strand_id
1 'polypeptide(L)'
;EEGNIVLPTQESESNKDPKAIFNRILVMLINEAADALFWNIASAEDIDHAMTKGVNYPKGLLAWADEKGIDWCVQQMDALYDTYREDRYRCSPLLRKMNQEHKTFF
;
A
#
# COMPACT_ATOMS: atom_id res chain seq x y z
N GLU A 1 6.28 -26.44 13.87
CA GLU A 1 6.35 -26.16 13.91
C GLU A 1 6.61 -25.83 14.17
N GLU A 2 6.51 -25.81 14.10
CA GLU A 2 6.62 -25.34 14.13
C GLU A 2 6.63 -24.77 14.35
N GLY A 3 6.33 -24.69 14.43
CA GLY A 3 6.10 -24.01 14.36
C GLY A 3 6.05 -23.41 14.25
N ASN A 4 5.71 -23.33 14.18
CA ASN A 4 5.61 -22.66 13.88
C ASN A 4 5.46 -22.08 13.89
N ILE A 5 5.23 -22.14 14.03
CA ILE A 5 4.99 -21.51 13.80
C ILE A 5 4.66 -21.15 13.60
N VAL A 6 4.19 -21.09 13.64
CA VAL A 6 3.90 -20.66 13.27
C VAL A 6 3.64 -20.16 13.05
N LEU A 7 3.36 -20.10 13.04
CA LEU A 7 3.22 -19.62 12.45
C LEU A 7 3.05 -19.66 11.99
N PRO A 8 2.71 -19.61 12.13
CA PRO A 8 2.52 -19.82 11.30
C PRO A 8 2.98 -20.29 10.23
N THR A 9 2.83 -21.26 9.81
CA THR A 9 3.47 -21.80 8.80
C THR A 9 2.83 -21.52 7.51
N GLN A 10 1.56 -21.54 7.38
CA GLN A 10 0.91 -21.15 6.24
C GLN A 10 1.11 -19.72 5.94
N GLU A 11 1.17 -18.92 6.93
CA GLU A 11 1.50 -17.56 6.80
C GLU A 11 2.87 -17.41 6.26
N SER A 12 3.78 -18.20 6.66
CA SER A 12 5.12 -18.18 6.20
C SER A 12 5.20 -18.52 4.75
N GLU A 13 4.40 -19.47 4.28
CA GLU A 13 4.40 -19.83 2.92
C GLU A 13 3.86 -18.74 2.04
N SER A 14 2.82 -18.09 2.43
CA SER A 14 2.27 -16.98 1.75
C SER A 14 3.25 -15.86 1.67
N ASN A 15 4.00 -15.59 2.70
CA ASN A 15 4.99 -14.55 2.76
C ASN A 15 6.20 -14.85 1.89
N LYS A 16 6.42 -16.07 1.50
CA LYS A 16 7.52 -16.45 0.64
C LYS A 16 7.23 -16.23 -0.83
N ASP A 17 5.99 -16.01 -1.21
CA ASP A 17 5.65 -15.72 -2.58
C ASP A 17 6.17 -14.32 -2.92
N PRO A 18 7.08 -14.16 -3.87
CA PRO A 18 7.62 -12.84 -4.20
C PRO A 18 6.54 -11.83 -4.61
N LYS A 19 5.49 -12.29 -5.27
CA LYS A 19 4.41 -11.42 -5.68
C LYS A 19 3.64 -10.91 -4.47
N ALA A 20 3.37 -11.77 -3.49
CA ALA A 20 2.67 -11.36 -2.28
C ALA A 20 3.52 -10.38 -1.48
N ILE A 21 4.81 -10.61 -1.39
CA ILE A 21 5.74 -9.72 -0.70
C ILE A 21 5.76 -8.35 -1.40
N PHE A 22 5.85 -8.36 -2.72
CA PHE A 22 5.87 -7.12 -3.50
C PHE A 22 4.58 -6.33 -3.29
N ASN A 23 3.43 -6.99 -3.34
CA ASN A 23 2.14 -6.32 -3.17
C ASN A 23 2.00 -5.71 -1.77
N ARG A 24 2.51 -6.39 -0.76
CA ARG A 24 2.48 -5.88 0.61
C ARG A 24 3.32 -4.63 0.74
N ILE A 25 4.52 -4.64 0.20
CA ILE A 25 5.41 -3.50 0.23
C ILE A 25 4.80 -2.36 -0.58
N LEU A 26 4.28 -2.68 -1.75
CA LEU A 26 3.69 -1.69 -2.63
C LEU A 26 2.52 -0.96 -1.96
N VAL A 27 1.61 -1.69 -1.34
CA VAL A 27 0.44 -1.07 -0.73
C VAL A 27 0.84 -0.20 0.47
N MET A 28 1.87 -0.59 1.20
CA MET A 28 2.35 0.22 2.31
C MET A 28 2.96 1.53 1.81
N LEU A 29 3.71 1.47 0.72
CA LEU A 29 4.28 2.67 0.12
C LEU A 29 3.19 3.57 -0.47
N ILE A 30 2.19 2.99 -1.09
CA ILE A 30 1.05 3.74 -1.61
C ILE A 30 0.34 4.47 -0.46
N ASN A 31 0.16 3.77 0.64
CA ASN A 31 -0.51 4.32 1.82
C ASN A 31 0.26 5.53 2.38
N GLU A 32 1.57 5.43 2.44
CA GLU A 32 2.41 6.54 2.89
C GLU A 32 2.41 7.69 1.91
N ALA A 33 2.39 7.39 0.61
CA ALA A 33 2.30 8.43 -0.41
C ALA A 33 0.96 9.17 -0.31
N ALA A 34 -0.12 8.45 -0.04
CA ALA A 34 -1.43 9.05 0.16
C ALA A 34 -1.44 9.97 1.38
N ASP A 35 -0.76 9.58 2.45
CA ASP A 35 -0.65 10.43 3.63
C ASP A 35 0.13 11.71 3.30
N ALA A 36 1.20 11.61 2.54
CA ALA A 36 1.96 12.79 2.14
C ALA A 36 1.08 13.76 1.33
N LEU A 37 0.25 13.25 0.47
CA LEU A 37 -0.68 14.05 -0.30
C LEU A 37 -1.77 14.65 0.61
N PHE A 38 -2.30 13.87 1.52
CA PHE A 38 -3.34 14.29 2.46
C PHE A 38 -2.86 15.45 3.32
N TRP A 39 -1.61 15.38 3.78
CA TRP A 39 -1.02 16.41 4.63
C TRP A 39 -0.39 17.55 3.82
N ASN A 40 -0.61 17.53 2.51
CA ASN A 40 -0.15 18.57 1.60
C ASN A 40 1.37 18.77 1.61
N ILE A 41 2.09 17.67 1.77
CA ILE A 41 3.55 17.69 1.78
C ILE A 41 4.08 17.76 0.35
N ALA A 42 3.41 17.11 -0.59
CA ALA A 42 3.81 17.10 -1.98
C ALA A 42 2.60 16.87 -2.87
N SER A 43 2.67 17.24 -4.14
CA SER A 43 1.59 16.98 -5.08
C SER A 43 1.66 15.53 -5.58
N ALA A 44 0.57 15.04 -6.15
CA ALA A 44 0.54 13.68 -6.71
C ALA A 44 1.58 13.53 -7.80
N GLU A 45 1.73 14.53 -8.65
CA GLU A 45 2.72 14.50 -9.72
C GLU A 45 4.14 14.47 -9.18
N ASP A 46 4.42 15.22 -8.14
CA ASP A 46 5.75 15.26 -7.54
C ASP A 46 6.10 13.93 -6.88
N ILE A 47 5.14 13.32 -6.20
CA ILE A 47 5.35 12.03 -5.55
C ILE A 47 5.72 10.99 -6.61
N ASP A 48 4.94 10.92 -7.68
CA ASP A 48 5.16 9.92 -8.72
C ASP A 48 6.44 10.22 -9.52
N HIS A 49 6.75 11.49 -9.73
CA HIS A 49 8.00 11.86 -10.40
C HIS A 49 9.22 11.42 -9.59
N ALA A 50 9.17 11.59 -8.28
CA ALA A 50 10.25 11.16 -7.41
C ALA A 50 10.48 9.64 -7.50
N MET A 51 9.40 8.86 -7.60
CA MET A 51 9.54 7.40 -7.71
C MET A 51 10.12 6.98 -9.05
N THR A 52 9.69 7.60 -10.15
CA THR A 52 10.17 7.20 -11.46
C THR A 52 11.57 7.74 -11.76
N LYS A 53 11.88 8.95 -11.32
CA LYS A 53 13.16 9.59 -11.63
C LYS A 53 14.17 9.44 -10.50
N GLY A 54 13.70 9.50 -9.28
CA GLY A 54 14.58 9.44 -8.11
C GLY A 54 15.04 8.03 -7.78
N VAL A 55 14.15 7.06 -7.81
CA VAL A 55 14.48 5.67 -7.48
C VAL A 55 14.30 4.71 -8.65
N ASN A 56 14.05 5.26 -9.82
CA ASN A 56 14.04 4.49 -11.06
C ASN A 56 12.99 3.39 -11.12
N TYR A 57 11.86 3.60 -10.51
CA TYR A 57 10.73 2.67 -10.60
C TYR A 57 10.07 2.84 -11.99
N PRO A 58 9.52 1.77 -12.53
CA PRO A 58 8.87 1.84 -13.85
C PRO A 58 7.60 2.67 -13.85
N LYS A 59 6.99 2.87 -12.68
CA LYS A 59 5.73 3.58 -12.57
C LYS A 59 5.66 4.27 -11.22
N GLY A 60 4.95 5.38 -11.13
CA GLY A 60 4.76 6.07 -9.86
C GLY A 60 3.82 5.33 -8.94
N LEU A 61 3.93 5.56 -7.64
CA LEU A 61 3.13 4.87 -6.64
C LEU A 61 1.65 5.19 -6.78
N LEU A 62 1.30 6.44 -7.03
CA LEU A 62 -0.10 6.82 -7.13
C LEU A 62 -0.73 6.35 -8.44
N ALA A 63 0.06 6.31 -9.52
CA ALA A 63 -0.39 5.72 -10.77
C ALA A 63 -0.63 4.22 -10.59
N TRP A 64 0.24 3.55 -9.82
CA TRP A 64 0.05 2.14 -9.51
C TRP A 64 -1.22 1.91 -8.68
N ALA A 65 -1.50 2.83 -7.74
CA ALA A 65 -2.71 2.74 -6.93
C ALA A 65 -3.96 2.83 -7.81
N ASP A 66 -3.95 3.72 -8.78
CA ASP A 66 -5.07 3.85 -9.71
C ASP A 66 -5.24 2.58 -10.54
N GLU A 67 -4.13 2.00 -10.97
CA GLU A 67 -4.17 0.78 -11.78
C GLU A 67 -4.68 -0.42 -10.99
N LYS A 68 -4.23 -0.58 -9.75
CA LYS A 68 -4.65 -1.69 -8.89
C LYS A 68 -6.08 -1.47 -8.36
N GLY A 69 -6.50 -0.23 -8.25
CA GLY A 69 -7.79 0.14 -7.69
C GLY A 69 -7.65 0.65 -6.26
N ILE A 70 -8.30 1.75 -5.98
CA ILE A 70 -8.25 2.35 -4.64
C ILE A 70 -8.91 1.41 -3.62
N ASP A 71 -9.97 0.72 -4.01
CA ASP A 71 -10.61 -0.26 -3.14
C ASP A 71 -9.66 -1.40 -2.77
N TRP A 72 -8.83 -1.85 -3.72
CA TRP A 72 -7.82 -2.86 -3.44
C TRP A 72 -6.83 -2.36 -2.39
N CYS A 73 -6.38 -1.11 -2.51
CA CYS A 73 -5.44 -0.53 -1.57
C CYS A 73 -6.04 -0.47 -0.16
N VAL A 74 -7.29 -0.04 -0.05
CA VAL A 74 -7.98 0.03 1.25
C VAL A 74 -8.14 -1.35 1.85
N GLN A 75 -8.55 -2.34 1.06
CA GLN A 75 -8.73 -3.69 1.54
C GLN A 75 -7.42 -4.31 2.02
N GLN A 76 -6.34 -4.07 1.31
CA GLN A 76 -5.03 -4.60 1.70
C GLN A 76 -4.55 -3.97 3.00
N MET A 77 -4.71 -2.66 3.15
CA MET A 77 -4.28 -2.00 4.39
C MET A 77 -5.14 -2.44 5.58
N ASP A 78 -6.45 -2.58 5.37
CA ASP A 78 -7.33 -3.03 6.44
C ASP A 78 -6.99 -4.47 6.86
N ALA A 79 -6.66 -5.33 5.91
CA ALA A 79 -6.27 -6.71 6.22
C ALA A 79 -4.97 -6.74 7.03
N LEU A 80 -4.00 -5.90 6.68
CA LEU A 80 -2.75 -5.81 7.42
C LEU A 80 -3.00 -5.29 8.84
N TYR A 81 -3.84 -4.28 8.97
CA TYR A 81 -4.15 -3.73 10.29
C TYR A 81 -4.88 -4.78 11.16
N ASP A 82 -5.83 -5.50 10.57
CA ASP A 82 -6.55 -6.54 11.31
C ASP A 82 -5.62 -7.65 11.78
N THR A 83 -4.60 -7.95 11.00
CA THR A 83 -3.64 -9.01 11.33
C THR A 83 -2.66 -8.56 12.40
N TYR A 84 -2.09 -7.38 12.26
CA TYR A 84 -0.96 -6.94 13.09
C TYR A 84 -1.33 -5.90 14.15
N ARG A 85 -2.40 -5.15 13.94
CA ARG A 85 -2.90 -4.12 14.86
C ARG A 85 -1.86 -3.06 15.24
N GLU A 86 -1.03 -2.69 14.24
CA GLU A 86 -0.01 -1.64 14.43
C GLU A 86 -0.38 -0.42 13.62
N ASP A 87 -0.07 0.74 14.14
CA ASP A 87 -0.44 2.02 13.51
C ASP A 87 0.14 2.17 12.12
N ARG A 88 1.28 1.57 11.85
CA ARG A 88 1.91 1.66 10.53
C ARG A 88 1.07 1.01 9.43
N TYR A 89 0.10 0.17 9.82
CA TYR A 89 -0.79 -0.48 8.87
C TYR A 89 -2.15 0.22 8.77
N ARG A 90 -2.30 1.35 9.46
CA ARG A 90 -3.56 2.08 9.41
C ARG A 90 -3.75 2.68 8.01
N CYS A 91 -4.91 2.46 7.41
CA CYS A 91 -5.21 2.98 6.09
C CYS A 91 -5.25 4.51 6.11
N SER A 92 -4.63 5.14 5.12
CA SER A 92 -4.65 6.59 4.99
C SER A 92 -6.09 7.10 4.91
N PRO A 93 -6.42 8.17 5.62
CA PRO A 93 -7.76 8.76 5.51
C PRO A 93 -8.10 9.19 4.08
N LEU A 94 -7.10 9.61 3.31
CA LEU A 94 -7.32 10.01 1.93
C LEU A 94 -7.74 8.81 1.07
N LEU A 95 -7.06 7.67 1.24
CA LEU A 95 -7.43 6.46 0.48
C LEU A 95 -8.87 6.05 0.80
N ARG A 96 -9.22 6.10 2.08
CA ARG A 96 -10.57 5.70 2.50
C ARG A 96 -11.61 6.65 1.94
N LYS A 97 -11.33 7.94 1.95
CA LYS A 97 -12.24 8.92 1.40
C LYS A 97 -12.41 8.75 -0.10
N MET A 98 -11.30 8.56 -0.81
CA MET A 98 -11.35 8.36 -2.26
C MET A 98 -12.11 7.10 -2.63
N ASN A 99 -11.95 6.05 -1.84
CA ASN A 99 -12.70 4.83 -2.08
C ASN A 99 -14.21 5.04 -1.91
N GLN A 100 -14.59 5.79 -0.90
CA GLN A 100 -16.00 6.10 -0.68
C GLN A 100 -16.56 6.95 -1.80
N GLU A 101 -15.76 7.82 -2.37
CA GLU A 101 -16.19 8.75 -3.42
C GLU A 101 -15.92 8.20 -4.82
N HIS A 102 -15.35 7.02 -4.93
CA HIS A 102 -15.01 6.38 -6.20
C HIS A 102 -14.08 7.26 -7.04
N LYS A 103 -13.06 7.82 -6.41
CA LYS A 103 -12.11 8.71 -7.07
C LYS A 103 -10.76 8.06 -7.27
N THR A 104 -9.97 8.58 -8.19
CA THR A 104 -8.59 8.14 -8.43
C THR A 104 -7.65 9.32 -8.25
N PHE A 105 -6.34 9.06 -8.21
CA PHE A 105 -5.34 10.12 -8.06
C PHE A 105 -5.16 10.93 -9.34
N PHE A 106 -5.35 10.28 -10.48
CA PHE A 106 -5.17 10.91 -11.79
C PHE A 106 -6.36 10.69 -12.77
#